data_824fbea8d22e0a99ea63bba264089d56
#
_entry.id   824fbea8d22e0a99ea63bba264089d56
#
_cell.length_a   1.000
_cell.length_b   1.000
_cell.length_c   1.000
_cell.angle_alpha   90.00
_cell.angle_beta   90.00
_cell.angle_gamma   90.00
#
_symmetry.space_group_name_H-M   'P 1'
#
loop_
_entity.id
_entity.type
_entity.pdbx_description
1 polymer ?
#
loop_
_entity_poly.entity_id
_entity_poly.type
_entity_poly.pdbx_seq_one_letter_code
_entity_poly.pdbx_strand_id
1 'polypeptide(L)' 'MSESKYIQDFTLICLRLAAECNGLADDVPEPELRAHFLHMASMWTGLADQRRVLH' A
#
# COMPACT_ATOMS: atom_id res chain seq x y z
N MET A 1 15.20 16.39 -10.45
CA MET A 1 15.14 16.38 -9.02
C MET A 1 13.78 16.25 -8.46
N SER A 2 12.90 17.15 -8.81
CA SER A 2 11.56 17.09 -8.25
C SER A 2 10.85 15.82 -8.62
N GLU A 3 11.06 15.30 -9.81
CA GLU A 3 10.38 14.08 -10.20
C GLU A 3 10.77 12.90 -9.33
N SER A 4 12.04 12.79 -9.03
CA SER A 4 12.51 11.71 -8.16
C SER A 4 11.88 11.79 -6.80
N LYS A 5 11.79 13.00 -6.28
CA LYS A 5 11.20 13.19 -4.96
C LYS A 5 9.74 12.84 -4.96
N TYR A 6 9.01 13.24 -6.00
CA TYR A 6 7.59 12.90 -6.09
C TYR A 6 7.38 11.40 -6.15
N ILE A 7 8.20 10.72 -6.91
CA ILE A 7 8.07 9.27 -7.02
C ILE A 7 8.33 8.61 -5.67
N GLN A 8 9.35 9.07 -4.96
CA GLN A 8 9.65 8.54 -3.64
C GLN A 8 8.52 8.80 -2.67
N ASP A 9 7.98 10.02 -2.69
CA ASP A 9 6.88 10.37 -1.80
C ASP A 9 5.67 9.52 -2.09
N PHE A 10 5.36 9.32 -3.36
CA PHE A 10 4.22 8.48 -3.74
C PHE A 10 4.41 7.06 -3.26
N THR A 11 5.60 6.52 -3.45
CA THR A 11 5.91 5.16 -3.01
C THR A 11 5.74 5.02 -1.51
N LEU A 12 6.25 5.98 -0.76
CA LEU A 12 6.14 5.96 0.69
C LEU A 12 4.68 6.02 1.14
N ILE A 13 3.89 6.84 0.47
CA ILE A 13 2.47 6.93 0.78
C ILE A 13 1.79 5.60 0.54
N CYS A 14 2.08 4.96 -0.59
CA CYS A 14 1.48 3.68 -0.91
C CYS A 14 1.85 2.62 0.12
N LEU A 15 3.11 2.59 0.54
CA LEU A 15 3.55 1.62 1.54
C LEU A 15 2.93 1.88 2.89
N ARG A 16 2.75 3.15 3.23
CA ARG A 16 2.09 3.50 4.48
C ARG A 16 0.63 3.07 4.46
N LEU A 17 -0.05 3.30 3.35
CA LEU A 17 -1.44 2.87 3.22
C LEU A 17 -1.56 1.35 3.29
N ALA A 18 -0.60 0.65 2.70
CA ALA A 18 -0.58 -0.81 2.80
C ALA A 18 -0.43 -1.26 4.25
N ALA A 19 0.45 -0.60 4.99
CA ALA A 19 0.65 -0.94 6.39
C ALA A 19 -0.61 -0.67 7.21
N GLU A 20 -1.28 0.44 6.92
CA GLU A 20 -2.52 0.76 7.63
C GLU A 20 -3.61 -0.25 7.32
N CYS A 21 -3.71 -0.68 6.07
CA CYS A 21 -4.68 -1.69 5.71
C CYS A 21 -4.40 -3.01 6.41
N ASN A 22 -3.13 -3.39 6.51
CA ASN A 22 -2.76 -4.60 7.24
C ASN A 22 -3.15 -4.49 8.71
N GLY A 23 -2.91 -3.34 9.31
CA GLY A 23 -3.29 -3.12 10.70
C GLY A 23 -4.79 -3.22 10.91
N LEU A 24 -5.55 -2.63 9.99
CA LEU A 24 -7.01 -2.72 10.07
C LEU A 24 -7.49 -4.15 9.93
N ALA A 25 -6.85 -4.92 9.06
CA ALA A 25 -7.21 -6.32 8.88
C ALA A 25 -7.03 -7.09 10.18
N ASP A 26 -5.97 -6.78 10.92
CA ASP A 26 -5.73 -7.46 12.18
C ASP A 26 -6.80 -7.15 13.22
N ASP A 27 -7.37 -5.95 13.16
CA ASP A 27 -8.35 -5.52 14.14
C ASP A 27 -9.76 -5.97 13.83
N VAL A 28 -10.02 -6.41 12.61
CA VAL A 28 -11.37 -6.76 12.18
C VAL A 28 -11.62 -8.24 12.37
N PRO A 29 -12.65 -8.62 13.14
CA PRO A 29 -12.94 -10.05 13.36
C PRO A 29 -13.61 -10.74 12.18
N GLU A 30 -14.29 -9.99 11.32
CA GLU A 30 -15.04 -10.60 10.23
C GLU A 30 -14.10 -11.01 9.11
N PRO A 31 -14.17 -12.28 8.68
CA PRO A 31 -13.22 -12.77 7.67
C PRO A 31 -13.33 -12.07 6.32
N GLU A 32 -14.54 -11.75 5.90
CA GLU A 32 -14.71 -11.09 4.61
C GLU A 32 -14.11 -9.70 4.59
N LEU A 33 -14.33 -8.96 5.65
CA LEU A 33 -13.81 -7.62 5.75
C LEU A 33 -12.30 -7.64 5.91
N ARG A 34 -11.79 -8.61 6.67
CA ARG A 34 -10.36 -8.79 6.81
C ARG A 34 -9.71 -9.06 5.46
N ALA A 35 -10.32 -9.94 4.67
CA ALA A 35 -9.80 -10.25 3.35
C ALA A 35 -9.79 -9.02 2.47
N HIS A 36 -10.82 -8.18 2.59
CA HIS A 36 -10.89 -6.95 1.82
C HIS A 36 -9.70 -6.02 2.14
N PHE A 37 -9.41 -5.84 3.42
CA PHE A 37 -8.30 -4.98 3.82
C PHE A 37 -6.96 -5.56 3.38
N LEU A 38 -6.80 -6.87 3.45
CA LEU A 38 -5.57 -7.51 3.00
C LEU A 38 -5.41 -7.36 1.49
N HIS A 39 -6.51 -7.45 0.76
CA HIS A 39 -6.47 -7.23 -0.68
C HIS A 39 -6.05 -5.80 -1.01
N MET A 40 -6.59 -4.83 -0.29
CA MET A 40 -6.21 -3.44 -0.49
C MET A 40 -4.73 -3.21 -0.18
N ALA A 41 -4.24 -3.83 0.88
CA ALA A 41 -2.83 -3.71 1.23
C ALA A 41 -1.95 -4.24 0.11
N SER A 42 -2.37 -5.36 -0.48
CA SER A 42 -1.63 -5.95 -1.58
C SER A 42 -1.62 -5.03 -2.79
N MET A 43 -2.75 -4.38 -3.07
CA MET A 43 -2.83 -3.46 -4.19
C MET A 43 -1.93 -2.24 -3.99
N TRP A 44 -1.91 -1.69 -2.79
CA TRP A 44 -1.03 -0.56 -2.51
C TRP A 44 0.43 -0.94 -2.64
N THR A 45 0.79 -2.12 -2.15
CA THR A 45 2.15 -2.61 -2.27
C THR A 45 2.55 -2.81 -3.73
N GLY A 46 1.64 -3.39 -4.51
CA GLY A 46 1.90 -3.58 -5.93
C GLY A 46 2.11 -2.28 -6.66
N LEU A 47 1.31 -1.27 -6.31
CA LEU A 47 1.44 0.04 -6.93
C LEU A 47 2.79 0.67 -6.61
N ALA A 48 3.23 0.54 -5.37
CA ALA A 48 4.54 1.04 -4.97
C ALA A 48 5.66 0.34 -5.76
N ASP A 49 5.53 -0.96 -5.93
CA ASP A 49 6.52 -1.73 -6.67
C ASP A 49 6.58 -1.33 -8.13
N GLN A 50 5.43 -1.07 -8.73
CA GLN A 50 5.39 -0.63 -10.11
C GLN A 50 6.16 0.67 -10.29
N ARG A 51 5.97 1.58 -9.36
CA ARG A 51 6.67 2.86 -9.45
C ARG A 51 8.19 2.69 -9.36
N ARG A 52 8.62 1.76 -8.53
CA ARG A 52 10.05 1.52 -8.38
C ARG A 52 10.66 0.91 -9.63
N VAL A 53 9.91 0.07 -10.31
CA VAL A 53 10.42 -0.64 -11.47
C VAL A 53 10.47 0.22 -12.71
N LEU A 54 9.63 1.23 -12.78
CA LEU A 54 9.45 1.99 -14.01
C LEU A 54 10.56 2.96 -14.32
N HIS A 55 11.52 3.18 -13.47
CA HIS A 55 12.57 4.13 -13.83
C HIS A 55 13.80 3.51 -14.50
#